data_7f0226f8d09b9206975b143529f4c60c
#
_entry.id   7f0226f8d09b9206975b143529f4c60c
#
_cell.length_a   1.000
_cell.length_b   1.000
_cell.length_c   1.000
_cell.angle_alpha   90.00
_cell.angle_beta   90.00
_cell.angle_gamma   90.00
#
_symmetry.space_group_name_H-M   'P 1'
#
loop_
_entity.id
_entity.type
_entity.pdbx_description
1 polymer ?
#
loop_
_entity_poly.entity_id
_entity_poly.type
_entity_poly.pdbx_seq_one_letter_code
_entity_poly.pdbx_strand_id
1 'polypeptide(L)'
;MANVHCFGVGLVGSYVAEKLAGSGHIVHAYDPQPFRVFGIPGVEVHHLEPDEDPVDLMLDMITHREGFEFNPFQDIVVNMLPGDIGHSSTTALAELPWRTVDLSFSHFTPDRDDDKAKEYGARILWDTGIAPGLSNMILSRAYDEMGPLVKGEVRVGGNPTGPTGGWNYMAPFSPIDVIAEYT
;
A
#
# COMPACT_ATOMS: atom_id res chain seq x y z
N MET A 1 16.04 6.36 -10.48
CA MET A 1 16.01 5.04 -9.82
C MET A 1 15.85 5.32 -8.35
N ALA A 2 14.88 4.71 -7.72
CA ALA A 2 14.58 4.89 -6.29
C ALA A 2 14.57 3.52 -5.62
N ASN A 3 14.83 3.46 -4.32
CA ASN A 3 14.48 2.30 -3.51
C ASN A 3 12.99 2.39 -3.14
N VAL A 4 12.27 1.31 -3.31
CA VAL A 4 10.84 1.22 -2.98
C VAL A 4 10.65 0.08 -1.98
N HIS A 5 10.21 0.42 -0.80
CA HIS A 5 9.95 -0.52 0.27
C HIS A 5 8.48 -0.97 0.21
N CYS A 6 8.23 -2.19 -0.19
CA CYS A 6 6.88 -2.76 -0.36
C CYS A 6 6.53 -3.64 0.83
N PHE A 7 5.62 -3.19 1.68
CA PHE A 7 5.07 -3.95 2.79
C PHE A 7 3.86 -4.76 2.33
N GLY A 8 3.96 -6.07 2.44
CA GLY A 8 2.95 -6.99 1.94
C GLY A 8 3.07 -7.24 0.42
N VAL A 9 3.56 -8.43 0.04
CA VAL A 9 3.66 -8.85 -1.37
C VAL A 9 2.77 -10.06 -1.66
N GLY A 10 1.58 -10.03 -1.12
CA GLY A 10 0.49 -10.97 -1.43
C GLY A 10 0.00 -10.85 -2.87
N LEU A 11 -1.29 -11.06 -3.11
CA LEU A 11 -1.88 -11.06 -4.46
C LEU A 11 -1.70 -9.72 -5.18
N VAL A 12 -2.04 -8.61 -4.53
CA VAL A 12 -1.93 -7.25 -5.10
C VAL A 12 -0.49 -6.77 -5.05
N GLY A 13 0.14 -6.86 -3.87
CA GLY A 13 1.48 -6.33 -3.63
C GLY A 13 2.56 -6.95 -4.51
N SER A 14 2.46 -8.24 -4.83
CA SER A 14 3.41 -8.89 -5.74
C SER A 14 3.36 -8.30 -7.16
N TYR A 15 2.16 -8.00 -7.65
CA TYR A 15 1.98 -7.34 -8.94
C TYR A 15 2.57 -5.92 -8.94
N VAL A 16 2.31 -5.15 -7.88
CA VAL A 16 2.86 -3.80 -7.72
C VAL A 16 4.38 -3.84 -7.67
N ALA A 17 4.96 -4.73 -6.86
CA ALA A 17 6.41 -4.92 -6.75
C ALA A 17 7.05 -5.26 -8.10
N GLU A 18 6.45 -6.20 -8.87
CA GLU A 18 6.92 -6.54 -10.22
C GLU A 18 6.90 -5.34 -11.17
N LYS A 19 5.82 -4.55 -11.16
CA LYS A 19 5.70 -3.36 -12.03
C LYS A 19 6.70 -2.27 -11.67
N LEU A 20 6.93 -2.04 -10.39
CA LEU A 20 7.92 -1.08 -9.92
C LEU A 20 9.34 -1.51 -10.31
N ALA A 21 9.70 -2.78 -10.11
CA ALA A 21 10.98 -3.32 -10.53
C ALA A 21 11.15 -3.24 -12.06
N GLY A 22 10.13 -3.61 -12.83
CA GLY A 22 10.10 -3.48 -14.29
C GLY A 22 10.21 -2.05 -14.80
N SER A 23 9.89 -1.06 -13.96
CA SER A 23 10.08 0.37 -14.25
C SER A 23 11.46 0.90 -13.87
N GLY A 24 12.37 0.03 -13.44
CA GLY A 24 13.76 0.37 -13.13
C GLY A 24 14.00 0.86 -11.70
N HIS A 25 13.08 0.60 -10.78
CA HIS A 25 13.29 0.81 -9.35
C HIS A 25 13.93 -0.42 -8.71
N ILE A 26 14.60 -0.22 -7.56
CA ILE A 26 15.02 -1.31 -6.69
C ILE A 26 13.90 -1.51 -5.68
N VAL A 27 13.33 -2.70 -5.63
CA VAL A 27 12.20 -3.01 -4.75
C VAL A 27 12.67 -3.89 -3.59
N HIS A 28 12.40 -3.46 -2.37
CA HIS A 28 12.58 -4.22 -1.15
C HIS A 28 11.22 -4.73 -0.70
N ALA A 29 11.00 -6.03 -0.78
CA ALA A 29 9.71 -6.68 -0.49
C ALA A 29 9.73 -7.32 0.89
N TYR A 30 8.83 -6.90 1.76
CA TYR A 30 8.69 -7.36 3.16
C TYR A 30 7.39 -8.16 3.32
N ASP A 31 7.49 -9.45 3.58
CA ASP A 31 6.32 -10.32 3.72
C ASP A 31 6.71 -11.61 4.46
N PRO A 32 5.85 -12.16 5.32
CA PRO A 32 6.10 -13.47 5.94
C PRO A 32 6.03 -14.64 4.94
N GLN A 33 5.41 -14.44 3.78
CA GLN A 33 5.29 -15.47 2.74
C GLN A 33 5.58 -14.91 1.33
N PRO A 34 6.80 -14.42 1.06
CA PRO A 34 7.12 -13.63 -0.13
C PRO A 34 7.31 -14.47 -1.41
N PHE A 35 6.77 -15.69 -1.47
CA PHE A 35 7.02 -16.66 -2.56
C PHE A 35 6.59 -16.14 -3.95
N ARG A 36 5.66 -15.17 -4.00
CA ARG A 36 5.15 -14.61 -5.27
C ARG A 36 6.16 -13.72 -5.98
N VAL A 37 7.15 -13.20 -5.27
CA VAL A 37 8.14 -12.27 -5.81
C VAL A 37 9.55 -12.87 -5.93
N PHE A 38 9.71 -14.14 -5.57
CA PHE A 38 10.99 -14.83 -5.73
C PHE A 38 11.46 -14.86 -7.17
N GLY A 39 12.71 -14.49 -7.40
CA GLY A 39 13.34 -14.52 -8.71
C GLY A 39 12.93 -13.39 -9.66
N ILE A 40 12.13 -12.42 -9.21
CA ILE A 40 11.83 -11.23 -10.03
C ILE A 40 13.07 -10.31 -10.04
N PRO A 41 13.63 -10.01 -11.21
CA PRO A 41 14.78 -9.11 -11.30
C PRO A 41 14.45 -7.73 -10.72
N GLY A 42 15.33 -7.19 -9.87
CA GLY A 42 15.14 -5.90 -9.23
C GLY A 42 14.27 -5.93 -7.95
N VAL A 43 13.83 -7.13 -7.53
CA VAL A 43 13.16 -7.34 -6.25
C VAL A 43 14.09 -8.06 -5.28
N GLU A 44 14.36 -7.42 -4.17
CA GLU A 44 15.07 -7.99 -3.02
C GLU A 44 14.05 -8.37 -1.94
N VAL A 45 14.12 -9.59 -1.46
CA VAL A 45 13.12 -10.15 -0.54
C VAL A 45 13.66 -10.11 0.88
N HIS A 46 12.87 -9.54 1.78
CA HIS A 46 13.08 -9.52 3.23
C HIS A 46 11.95 -10.34 3.88
N HIS A 47 12.33 -11.50 4.41
CA HIS A 47 11.39 -12.37 5.09
C HIS A 47 11.05 -11.79 6.46
N LEU A 48 9.77 -11.63 6.75
CA LEU A 48 9.26 -11.22 8.06
C LEU A 48 8.97 -12.46 8.90
N GLU A 49 9.43 -12.46 10.13
CA GLU A 49 8.92 -13.41 11.12
C GLU A 49 7.46 -13.07 11.49
N PRO A 50 6.66 -14.02 11.99
CA PRO A 50 5.22 -13.82 12.19
C PRO A 50 4.83 -12.64 13.08
N ASP A 51 5.68 -12.26 14.03
CA ASP A 51 5.44 -11.17 14.99
C ASP A 51 6.33 -9.94 14.72
N GLU A 52 7.01 -9.90 13.59
CA GLU A 52 7.93 -8.82 13.24
C GLU A 52 7.20 -7.68 12.50
N ASP A 53 7.44 -6.45 12.94
CA ASP A 53 6.91 -5.28 12.25
C ASP A 53 7.76 -4.95 11.01
N PRO A 54 7.17 -4.80 9.82
CA PRO A 54 7.91 -4.47 8.61
C PRO A 54 8.64 -3.12 8.70
N VAL A 55 8.16 -2.18 9.51
CA VAL A 55 8.83 -0.90 9.74
C VAL A 55 10.14 -1.11 10.50
N ASP A 56 10.12 -1.93 11.55
CA ASP A 56 11.31 -2.24 12.35
C ASP A 56 12.36 -2.97 11.49
N LEU A 57 11.97 -3.98 10.74
CA LEU A 57 12.89 -4.68 9.83
C LEU A 57 13.47 -3.76 8.76
N MET A 58 12.67 -2.88 8.20
CA MET A 58 13.14 -1.89 7.23
C MET A 58 14.13 -0.92 7.85
N LEU A 59 13.87 -0.42 9.07
CA LEU A 59 14.78 0.46 9.80
C LEU A 59 16.11 -0.23 10.13
N ASP A 60 16.06 -1.48 10.56
CA ASP A 60 17.24 -2.30 10.82
C ASP A 60 18.10 -2.45 9.57
N MET A 61 17.47 -2.79 8.45
CA MET A 61 18.14 -2.93 7.15
C MET A 61 18.79 -1.62 6.71
N ILE A 62 18.11 -0.48 6.82
CA ILE A 62 18.64 0.83 6.45
C ILE A 62 19.81 1.23 7.35
N THR A 63 19.75 0.91 8.64
CA THR A 63 20.75 1.33 9.62
C THR A 63 22.00 0.47 9.55
N HIS A 64 21.88 -0.83 9.30
CA HIS A 64 22.97 -1.79 9.43
C HIS A 64 23.55 -2.27 8.10
N ARG A 65 22.92 -1.99 6.98
CA ARG A 65 23.41 -2.41 5.66
C ARG A 65 24.46 -1.43 5.13
N GLU A 66 25.70 -1.90 5.01
CA GLU A 66 26.77 -1.11 4.38
C GLU A 66 26.42 -0.73 2.94
N GLY A 67 26.57 0.56 2.61
CA GLY A 67 26.31 1.09 1.27
C GLY A 67 24.85 1.31 0.94
N PHE A 68 23.93 1.11 1.89
CA PHE A 68 22.54 1.51 1.72
C PHE A 68 22.34 2.90 2.32
N GLU A 69 21.96 3.86 1.49
CA GLU A 69 21.57 5.20 1.91
C GLU A 69 20.10 5.42 1.55
N PHE A 70 19.25 5.54 2.56
CA PHE A 70 17.87 5.95 2.36
C PHE A 70 17.80 7.43 2.00
N ASN A 71 17.12 7.73 0.91
CA ASN A 71 16.90 9.10 0.45
C ASN A 71 15.41 9.49 0.61
N PRO A 72 15.04 10.26 1.65
CA PRO A 72 13.64 10.63 1.91
C PRO A 72 13.00 11.46 0.79
N PHE A 73 13.79 11.96 -0.15
CA PHE A 73 13.30 12.70 -1.32
C PHE A 73 13.06 11.82 -2.56
N GLN A 74 13.65 10.64 -2.61
CA GLN A 74 13.54 9.71 -3.72
C GLN A 74 12.86 8.41 -3.35
N ASP A 75 13.17 7.88 -2.17
CA ASP A 75 12.71 6.58 -1.75
C ASP A 75 11.29 6.65 -1.19
N ILE A 76 10.54 5.58 -1.34
CA ILE A 76 9.11 5.53 -1.03
C ILE A 76 8.81 4.22 -0.33
N VAL A 77 7.94 4.28 0.67
CA VAL A 77 7.29 3.11 1.25
C VAL A 77 5.93 2.92 0.60
N VAL A 78 5.61 1.71 0.18
CA VAL A 78 4.30 1.31 -0.34
C VAL A 78 3.70 0.30 0.63
N ASN A 79 2.72 0.72 1.40
CA ASN A 79 2.03 -0.12 2.37
C ASN A 79 0.83 -0.80 1.70
N MET A 80 0.89 -2.13 1.60
CA MET A 80 -0.14 -2.98 1.00
C MET A 80 -0.53 -4.12 1.94
N LEU A 81 -0.27 -3.92 3.24
CA LEU A 81 -0.68 -4.85 4.28
C LEU A 81 -2.18 -4.80 4.49
N PRO A 82 -2.81 -5.91 4.89
CA PRO A 82 -4.23 -5.95 5.13
C PRO A 82 -4.62 -5.25 6.44
N GLY A 83 -5.77 -4.57 6.44
CA GLY A 83 -6.52 -4.13 7.59
C GLY A 83 -5.71 -3.42 8.69
N ASP A 84 -5.92 -3.83 9.92
CA ASP A 84 -5.33 -3.20 11.10
C ASP A 84 -3.80 -3.28 11.15
N ILE A 85 -3.20 -4.31 10.57
CA ILE A 85 -1.74 -4.44 10.47
C ILE A 85 -1.18 -3.31 9.60
N GLY A 86 -1.79 -3.09 8.43
CA GLY A 86 -1.42 -2.00 7.54
C GLY A 86 -1.55 -0.65 8.21
N HIS A 87 -2.64 -0.45 8.96
CA HIS A 87 -2.87 0.78 9.69
C HIS A 87 -1.83 1.03 10.80
N SER A 88 -1.45 -0.01 11.55
CA SER A 88 -0.40 0.10 12.56
C SER A 88 0.93 0.53 11.94
N SER A 89 1.30 -0.06 10.80
CA SER A 89 2.50 0.32 10.06
C SER A 89 2.43 1.78 9.56
N THR A 90 1.27 2.24 9.08
CA THR A 90 1.08 3.64 8.67
C THR A 90 1.23 4.60 9.84
N THR A 91 0.72 4.26 11.01
CA THR A 91 0.90 5.05 12.24
C THR A 91 2.37 5.14 12.65
N ALA A 92 3.12 4.05 12.55
CA ALA A 92 4.57 4.04 12.81
C ALA A 92 5.33 4.89 11.77
N LEU A 93 4.97 4.78 10.49
CA LEU A 93 5.55 5.59 9.41
C LEU A 93 5.25 7.09 9.54
N ALA A 94 4.19 7.48 10.24
CA ALA A 94 3.91 8.88 10.54
C ALA A 94 4.94 9.53 11.48
N GLU A 95 5.75 8.75 12.18
CA GLU A 95 6.85 9.21 13.03
C GLU A 95 8.19 9.32 12.27
N LEU A 96 8.19 9.12 10.97
CA LEU A 96 9.40 9.11 10.17
C LEU A 96 9.29 10.11 9.00
N PRO A 97 10.35 10.85 8.64
CA PRO A 97 10.31 11.89 7.61
C PRO A 97 10.27 11.32 6.20
N TRP A 98 9.39 10.35 5.94
CA TRP A 98 9.35 9.59 4.70
C TRP A 98 8.09 9.86 3.88
N ARG A 99 8.12 9.35 2.64
CA ARG A 99 6.99 9.33 1.72
C ARG A 99 6.39 7.95 1.72
N THR A 100 5.12 7.87 2.06
CA THR A 100 4.36 6.62 2.09
C THR A 100 3.17 6.71 1.15
N VAL A 101 2.97 5.66 0.37
CA VAL A 101 1.75 5.40 -0.39
C VAL A 101 1.05 4.22 0.28
N ASP A 102 -0.14 4.45 0.79
CA ASP A 102 -0.87 3.49 1.61
C ASP A 102 -2.14 3.00 0.92
N LEU A 103 -2.21 1.69 0.69
CA LEU A 103 -3.35 0.98 0.13
C LEU A 103 -4.14 0.24 1.21
N SER A 104 -3.65 0.23 2.45
CA SER A 104 -4.33 -0.50 3.52
C SER A 104 -5.70 0.09 3.80
N PHE A 105 -6.64 -0.77 4.13
CA PHE A 105 -7.99 -0.40 4.54
C PHE A 105 -8.13 -0.60 6.05
N SER A 106 -8.58 0.43 6.75
CA SER A 106 -8.71 0.43 8.21
C SER A 106 -10.05 1.04 8.63
N HIS A 107 -10.56 0.64 9.80
CA HIS A 107 -11.72 1.28 10.44
C HIS A 107 -11.48 2.74 10.84
N PHE A 108 -10.23 3.16 10.91
CA PHE A 108 -9.85 4.52 11.27
C PHE A 108 -9.22 5.22 10.08
N THR A 109 -9.52 6.49 9.93
CA THR A 109 -8.90 7.32 8.92
C THR A 109 -7.51 7.78 9.40
N PRO A 110 -6.47 7.70 8.55
CA PRO A 110 -5.10 8.06 8.93
C PRO A 110 -4.89 9.53 9.26
N ASP A 111 -5.86 10.40 9.00
CA ASP A 111 -5.83 11.83 9.36
C ASP A 111 -5.71 12.05 10.88
N ARG A 112 -6.06 11.06 11.71
CA ARG A 112 -5.79 11.10 13.15
C ARG A 112 -4.31 11.22 13.48
N ASP A 113 -3.42 10.79 12.58
CA ASP A 113 -1.97 10.87 12.73
C ASP A 113 -1.37 12.12 12.04
N ASP A 114 -2.22 13.06 11.56
CA ASP A 114 -1.79 14.25 10.80
C ASP A 114 -0.88 15.18 11.60
N ASP A 115 -1.18 15.40 12.88
CA ASP A 115 -0.34 16.22 13.75
C ASP A 115 1.05 15.59 13.96
N LYS A 116 1.09 14.27 14.15
CA LYS A 116 2.32 13.50 14.27
C LYS A 116 3.12 13.55 12.96
N ALA A 117 2.48 13.30 11.84
CA ALA A 117 3.12 13.36 10.53
C ALA A 117 3.72 14.75 10.24
N LYS A 118 3.04 15.82 10.62
CA LYS A 118 3.56 17.19 10.52
C LYS A 118 4.77 17.42 11.41
N GLU A 119 4.75 16.93 12.64
CA GLU A 119 5.85 17.05 13.59
C GLU A 119 7.13 16.36 13.06
N TYR A 120 7.02 15.16 12.54
CA TYR A 120 8.14 14.38 12.02
C TYR A 120 8.47 14.62 10.54
N GLY A 121 7.64 15.38 9.82
CA GLY A 121 7.83 15.68 8.40
C GLY A 121 7.46 14.52 7.47
N ALA A 122 6.67 13.57 7.94
CA ALA A 122 6.13 12.47 7.13
C ALA A 122 5.17 13.00 6.06
N ARG A 123 5.08 12.27 4.96
CA ARG A 123 4.15 12.56 3.85
C ARG A 123 3.45 11.27 3.44
N ILE A 124 2.21 11.12 3.85
CA ILE A 124 1.43 9.91 3.63
C ILE A 124 0.30 10.21 2.65
N LEU A 125 0.27 9.50 1.54
CA LEU A 125 -0.86 9.45 0.62
C LEU A 125 -1.61 8.15 0.92
N TRP A 126 -2.75 8.26 1.54
CA TRP A 126 -3.58 7.13 1.97
C TRP A 126 -4.80 6.93 1.06
N ASP A 127 -5.52 5.83 1.23
CA ASP A 127 -6.62 5.41 0.36
C ASP A 127 -6.22 5.34 -1.12
N THR A 128 -5.05 4.80 -1.42
CA THR A 128 -4.53 4.76 -2.79
C THR A 128 -4.88 3.49 -3.56
N GLY A 129 -5.95 2.84 -3.15
CA GLY A 129 -6.52 1.70 -3.87
C GLY A 129 -7.24 2.11 -5.15
N ILE A 130 -8.14 1.25 -5.62
CA ILE A 130 -8.99 1.52 -6.79
C ILE A 130 -10.26 2.26 -6.37
N ALA A 131 -10.94 1.75 -5.36
CA ALA A 131 -12.09 2.38 -4.72
C ALA A 131 -12.20 1.84 -3.27
N PRO A 132 -11.85 2.68 -2.30
CA PRO A 132 -11.40 4.08 -2.42
C PRO A 132 -10.03 4.23 -3.08
N GLY A 133 -9.73 5.43 -3.62
CA GLY A 133 -8.45 5.81 -4.18
C GLY A 133 -8.56 6.41 -5.58
N LEU A 134 -8.26 5.63 -6.61
CA LEU A 134 -8.31 6.09 -8.02
C LEU A 134 -9.67 6.70 -8.38
N SER A 135 -10.76 6.12 -7.90
CA SER A 135 -12.11 6.64 -8.10
C SER A 135 -12.28 8.05 -7.55
N ASN A 136 -11.76 8.31 -6.37
CA ASN A 136 -11.81 9.62 -5.73
C ASN A 136 -10.95 10.64 -6.48
N MET A 137 -9.75 10.25 -6.90
CA MET A 137 -8.84 11.09 -7.69
C MET A 137 -9.47 11.51 -9.04
N ILE A 138 -10.13 10.56 -9.72
CA ILE A 138 -10.82 10.83 -11.00
C ILE A 138 -11.99 11.80 -10.79
N LEU A 139 -12.80 11.62 -9.74
CA LEU A 139 -13.91 12.53 -9.45
C LEU A 139 -13.41 13.92 -9.07
N SER A 140 -12.34 14.02 -8.27
CA SER A 140 -11.73 15.31 -7.92
C SER A 140 -11.22 16.03 -9.16
N ARG A 141 -10.51 15.32 -10.03
CA ARG A 141 -10.04 15.89 -11.30
C ARG A 141 -11.18 16.34 -12.21
N ALA A 142 -12.26 15.55 -12.29
CA ALA A 142 -13.44 15.95 -13.06
C ALA A 142 -14.09 17.22 -12.50
N TYR A 143 -14.15 17.36 -11.18
CA TYR A 143 -14.61 18.59 -10.54
C TYR A 143 -13.74 19.81 -10.91
N ASP A 144 -12.42 19.65 -10.88
CA ASP A 144 -11.48 20.72 -11.23
C ASP A 144 -11.58 21.15 -12.70
N GLU A 145 -11.80 20.19 -13.60
CA GLU A 145 -11.89 20.45 -15.05
C GLU A 145 -13.28 20.95 -15.50
N MET A 146 -14.35 20.49 -14.87
CA MET A 146 -15.75 20.71 -15.31
C MET A 146 -16.52 21.65 -14.39
N GLY A 147 -16.03 21.94 -13.18
CA GLY A 147 -16.75 22.64 -12.13
C GLY A 147 -17.66 21.72 -11.32
N PRO A 148 -18.59 22.29 -10.53
CA PRO A 148 -19.45 21.53 -9.62
C PRO A 148 -20.21 20.40 -10.32
N LEU A 149 -19.99 19.18 -9.83
CA LEU A 149 -20.66 17.99 -10.35
C LEU A 149 -22.04 17.84 -9.69
N VAL A 150 -23.08 17.66 -10.50
CA VAL A 150 -24.45 17.39 -10.01
C VAL A 150 -24.58 15.92 -9.57
N LYS A 151 -23.86 15.02 -10.25
CA LYS A 151 -23.85 13.59 -9.94
C LYS A 151 -22.52 13.00 -10.37
N GLY A 152 -21.91 12.17 -9.50
CA GLY A 152 -20.81 11.27 -9.82
C GLY A 152 -21.24 9.84 -9.54
N GLU A 153 -20.93 8.92 -10.45
CA GLU A 153 -21.20 7.49 -10.28
C GLU A 153 -19.94 6.71 -10.62
N VAL A 154 -19.44 5.95 -9.64
CA VAL A 154 -18.28 5.06 -9.80
C VAL A 154 -18.76 3.62 -9.68
N ARG A 155 -18.49 2.84 -10.69
CA ARG A 155 -18.78 1.39 -10.70
C ARG A 155 -17.47 0.65 -10.68
N VAL A 156 -17.23 -0.09 -9.62
CA VAL A 156 -16.09 -0.98 -9.45
C VAL A 156 -16.58 -2.42 -9.33
N GLY A 157 -15.75 -3.35 -9.72
CA GLY A 157 -16.11 -4.75 -9.62
C GLY A 157 -14.90 -5.66 -9.70
N GLY A 158 -14.85 -6.62 -8.80
CA GLY A 158 -13.98 -7.79 -8.85
C GLY A 158 -14.81 -9.05 -9.05
N ASN A 159 -15.95 -8.94 -9.75
CA ASN A 159 -16.88 -10.04 -9.89
C ASN A 159 -16.32 -11.12 -10.82
N PRO A 160 -16.60 -12.40 -10.55
CA PRO A 160 -16.23 -13.48 -11.44
C PRO A 160 -16.94 -13.32 -12.80
N THR A 161 -16.33 -13.79 -13.88
CA THR A 161 -16.90 -13.76 -15.23
C THR A 161 -18.13 -14.62 -15.40
N GLY A 162 -18.45 -15.45 -14.40
CA GLY A 162 -19.66 -16.27 -14.31
C GLY A 162 -19.92 -16.68 -12.86
N PRO A 163 -21.15 -17.12 -12.53
CA PRO A 163 -21.49 -17.54 -11.18
C PRO A 163 -20.59 -18.68 -10.69
N THR A 164 -20.00 -18.52 -9.52
CA THR A 164 -19.22 -19.56 -8.85
C THR A 164 -20.00 -20.06 -7.63
N GLY A 165 -20.42 -21.31 -7.64
CA GLY A 165 -21.21 -21.89 -6.56
C GLY A 165 -22.55 -21.20 -6.30
N GLY A 166 -23.14 -20.57 -7.33
CA GLY A 166 -24.40 -19.82 -7.20
C GLY A 166 -24.25 -18.37 -6.75
N TRP A 167 -23.03 -17.90 -6.51
CA TRP A 167 -22.73 -16.52 -6.11
C TRP A 167 -22.21 -15.69 -7.29
N ASN A 168 -22.63 -14.43 -7.34
CA ASN A 168 -22.17 -13.45 -8.34
C ASN A 168 -21.07 -12.54 -7.79
N TYR A 169 -20.60 -12.79 -6.57
CA TYR A 169 -19.57 -12.02 -5.89
C TYR A 169 -18.46 -12.95 -5.39
N MET A 170 -17.24 -12.49 -5.47
CA MET A 170 -16.07 -13.18 -4.92
C MET A 170 -15.11 -12.16 -4.33
N ALA A 171 -14.58 -12.45 -3.15
CA ALA A 171 -13.49 -11.70 -2.53
C ALA A 171 -12.17 -12.47 -2.73
N PRO A 172 -11.42 -12.22 -3.82
CA PRO A 172 -10.21 -12.99 -4.13
C PRO A 172 -8.99 -12.53 -3.33
N PHE A 173 -9.07 -11.39 -2.66
CA PHE A 173 -7.98 -10.82 -1.85
C PHE A 173 -8.31 -10.96 -0.36
N SER A 174 -8.54 -9.92 0.38
CA SER A 174 -8.78 -9.98 1.83
C SER A 174 -10.28 -10.08 2.16
N PRO A 175 -10.83 -11.26 2.52
CA PRO A 175 -12.25 -11.38 2.90
C PRO A 175 -12.61 -10.55 4.13
N ILE A 176 -11.67 -10.34 5.04
CA ILE A 176 -11.90 -9.54 6.25
C ILE A 176 -12.06 -8.05 5.91
N ASP A 177 -11.25 -7.53 4.97
CA ASP A 177 -11.37 -6.14 4.54
C ASP A 177 -12.69 -5.91 3.79
N VAL A 178 -13.13 -6.90 3.00
CA VAL A 178 -14.45 -6.86 2.36
C VAL A 178 -15.58 -6.82 3.38
N ILE A 179 -15.48 -7.57 4.49
CA ILE A 179 -16.47 -7.51 5.56
C ILE A 179 -16.46 -6.12 6.22
N ALA A 180 -15.27 -5.56 6.45
CA ALA A 180 -15.12 -4.23 7.05
C ALA A 180 -15.72 -3.09 6.21
N GLU A 181 -15.81 -3.25 4.87
CA GLU A 181 -16.49 -2.28 4.00
C GLU A 181 -18.00 -2.17 4.24
N TYR A 182 -18.61 -3.18 4.86
CA TYR A 182 -20.06 -3.27 5.08
C TYR A 182 -20.48 -3.18 6.56
N THR A 183 -19.57 -3.00 7.47
CA THR A 183 -19.83 -2.91 8.93
C THR A 183 -19.38 -1.57 9.49
#